data_0402036c5a3bc59928deb3cbb56c2dc9
#
_entry.id   0402036c5a3bc59928deb3cbb56c2dc9
#
_cell.length_a   1.000
_cell.length_b   1.000
_cell.length_c   1.000
_cell.angle_alpha   90.00
_cell.angle_beta   90.00
_cell.angle_gamma   90.00
#
_symmetry.space_group_name_H-M   'P 1'
#
loop_
_entity.id
_entity.type
_entity.pdbx_description
1 polymer ?
#
loop_
_entity_poly.entity_id
_entity_poly.type
_entity_poly.pdbx_seq_one_letter_code
_entity_poly.pdbx_strand_id
1 'polypeptide(L)'
;MCFLIGGPALLDKIPQATSPAEAGSPGSTGPAKPPLHWWQATVVIVLVGLLWRLGRYCLHFPIWGDEVMVALNLPGRSYLDLAGHLDHCQIAPILWLWAQKCAYVVAGHGEAALRFFPLVAGILAMLGQTWLAWRLMPGRAAFFATALLAVAIWPVSMSTLAKHYSFDLLFAVVLLLPAQAVLTSVRPWRPTLLLACVIPVALLGSFSCLFMAGAANLVVFHSAWRGSWRERLAFVLVALVTLFTAALVLWIGQNQLASATGSSGLDTREGMDRYWAKGFPPDSLLLWPWWLLMGLTGQMVAYPLGAERGGSILTAAMVAMGAWALVRTGRWRLALLLLAPIALNLAAGCLRRYPFGVSCRLAQALAPGICLLAGLGIDAFLTGCKPALQRRLGIGLGVGLVLVGLGGLVRDMIMPYRDPVYVWRRQTLAEVIQITGDDLVVIEQWTESMDCVFLWGL
;
A
#
# COMPACT_ATOMS: atom_id res chain seq x y z
N MET A 1 13.84 22.24 -11.00
CA MET A 1 14.07 20.87 -10.53
C MET A 1 15.42 20.76 -9.80
N CYS A 2 15.72 21.72 -8.94
CA CYS A 2 16.97 21.81 -8.16
C CYS A 2 16.67 22.34 -6.73
N PHE A 3 15.97 21.54 -5.87
CA PHE A 3 15.67 21.96 -4.51
C PHE A 3 15.57 20.78 -3.51
N LEU A 4 16.41 19.77 -3.62
CA LEU A 4 16.35 18.60 -2.73
C LEU A 4 17.70 18.09 -2.20
N ILE A 5 18.73 18.93 -2.14
CA ILE A 5 19.98 18.57 -1.47
C ILE A 5 20.22 19.59 -0.35
N GLY A 6 19.46 19.47 0.73
CA GLY A 6 19.73 20.08 2.02
C GLY A 6 20.11 18.98 3.00
N GLY A 7 21.39 18.95 3.38
CA GLY A 7 21.99 17.93 4.22
C GLY A 7 21.44 17.82 5.65
N PRO A 8 21.96 16.93 6.51
CA PRO A 8 21.40 16.47 7.77
C PRO A 8 21.47 17.45 8.95
N ALA A 9 21.49 18.75 8.73
CA ALA A 9 21.73 19.77 9.77
C ALA A 9 20.53 20.11 10.69
N LEU A 10 19.42 19.37 10.65
CA LEU A 10 18.20 19.65 11.44
C LEU A 10 17.97 18.69 12.61
N LEU A 11 18.88 17.75 12.85
CA LEU A 11 18.76 16.79 13.95
C LEU A 11 19.31 17.29 15.29
N ASP A 12 20.06 18.40 15.32
CA ASP A 12 20.74 18.91 16.53
C ASP A 12 19.86 19.79 17.45
N LYS A 13 18.57 19.94 17.16
CA LYS A 13 17.65 20.76 17.98
C LYS A 13 16.55 19.95 18.67
N ILE A 14 16.80 18.70 19.01
CA ILE A 14 15.94 17.97 19.95
C ILE A 14 16.55 18.18 21.34
N PRO A 15 15.87 18.79 22.33
CA PRO A 15 16.38 18.86 23.70
C PRO A 15 16.60 17.44 24.22
N GLN A 16 17.84 17.02 24.38
CA GLN A 16 18.18 15.84 25.16
C GLN A 16 17.81 16.13 26.59
N ALA A 17 16.91 15.33 27.18
CA ALA A 17 16.69 15.33 28.61
C ALA A 17 18.05 15.02 29.30
N THR A 18 18.59 15.98 30.01
CA THR A 18 19.80 15.85 30.81
C THR A 18 19.54 14.80 31.89
N SER A 19 20.24 13.67 31.77
CA SER A 19 20.36 12.68 32.85
C SER A 19 21.32 13.21 33.94
N PRO A 20 20.98 13.02 35.23
CA PRO A 20 21.91 13.42 36.31
C PRO A 20 23.19 12.61 36.26
N ALA A 21 24.31 13.33 36.47
CA ALA A 21 25.64 12.77 36.53
C ALA A 21 25.78 11.75 37.67
N GLU A 22 26.04 10.50 37.34
CA GLU A 22 26.61 9.53 38.28
C GLU A 22 28.14 9.51 38.14
N ALA A 23 28.80 9.89 39.22
CA ALA A 23 30.24 9.88 39.37
C ALA A 23 30.76 8.43 39.54
N GLY A 24 31.71 8.04 38.70
CA GLY A 24 32.91 7.28 38.95
C GLY A 24 32.84 5.81 39.40
N SER A 25 33.24 4.91 38.47
CA SER A 25 34.27 3.90 38.77
C SER A 25 35.03 3.55 37.48
N PRO A 26 36.39 3.46 37.48
CA PRO A 26 37.16 3.06 36.31
C PRO A 26 37.23 1.54 36.24
N GLY A 27 36.24 0.94 35.60
CA GLY A 27 36.20 -0.48 35.27
C GLY A 27 36.42 -0.69 33.78
N SER A 28 37.48 -1.38 33.41
CA SER A 28 37.94 -1.89 32.11
C SER A 28 36.94 -1.81 30.96
N THR A 29 37.03 -0.77 30.17
CA THR A 29 36.33 -0.67 28.89
C THR A 29 37.09 -1.47 27.83
N GLY A 30 36.66 -2.71 27.63
CA GLY A 30 37.00 -3.40 26.39
C GLY A 30 36.50 -2.56 25.20
N PRO A 31 37.12 -2.68 24.00
CA PRO A 31 36.78 -1.84 22.86
C PRO A 31 35.30 -1.93 22.61
N ALA A 32 34.61 -0.78 22.66
CA ALA A 32 33.17 -0.67 22.37
C ALA A 32 32.92 -1.23 20.98
N LYS A 33 32.08 -2.25 20.90
CA LYS A 33 31.71 -2.85 19.61
C LYS A 33 31.09 -1.74 18.75
N PRO A 34 31.51 -1.61 17.46
CA PRO A 34 31.02 -0.55 16.58
C PRO A 34 29.48 -0.56 16.52
N PRO A 35 28.84 0.62 16.49
CA PRO A 35 27.38 0.69 16.38
C PRO A 35 26.93 0.00 15.09
N LEU A 36 25.82 -0.73 15.17
CA LEU A 36 25.20 -1.34 14.00
C LEU A 36 24.76 -0.22 13.03
N HIS A 37 25.29 -0.21 11.82
CA HIS A 37 24.94 0.77 10.80
C HIS A 37 23.57 0.42 10.17
N TRP A 38 22.48 0.92 10.75
CA TRP A 38 21.11 0.64 10.32
C TRP A 38 20.83 1.06 8.87
N TRP A 39 21.51 2.08 8.37
CA TRP A 39 21.36 2.49 6.99
C TRP A 39 21.89 1.43 6.01
N GLN A 40 23.01 0.76 6.34
CA GLN A 40 23.56 -0.36 5.52
C GLN A 40 22.59 -1.54 5.53
N ALA A 41 22.03 -1.89 6.70
CA ALA A 41 20.99 -2.89 6.80
C ALA A 41 19.75 -2.51 5.98
N THR A 42 19.39 -1.22 5.94
CA THR A 42 18.28 -0.73 5.11
C THR A 42 18.58 -0.90 3.63
N VAL A 43 19.79 -0.60 3.18
CA VAL A 43 20.17 -0.83 1.77
C VAL A 43 20.05 -2.31 1.42
N VAL A 44 20.54 -3.21 2.27
CA VAL A 44 20.45 -4.66 2.05
C VAL A 44 18.98 -5.10 1.92
N ILE A 45 18.11 -4.69 2.84
CA ILE A 45 16.71 -5.12 2.80
C ILE A 45 15.93 -4.52 1.61
N VAL A 46 16.27 -3.31 1.19
CA VAL A 46 15.72 -2.68 -0.02
C VAL A 46 16.16 -3.45 -1.27
N LEU A 47 17.43 -3.86 -1.33
CA LEU A 47 17.93 -4.70 -2.43
C LEU A 47 17.23 -6.06 -2.48
N VAL A 48 17.02 -6.71 -1.33
CA VAL A 48 16.25 -7.97 -1.24
C VAL A 48 14.82 -7.76 -1.74
N GLY A 49 14.14 -6.69 -1.29
CA GLY A 49 12.79 -6.36 -1.73
C GLY A 49 12.71 -6.02 -3.23
N LEU A 50 13.74 -5.37 -3.78
CA LEU A 50 13.86 -5.08 -5.21
C LEU A 50 14.07 -6.37 -6.01
N LEU A 51 15.02 -7.20 -5.59
CA LEU A 51 15.29 -8.49 -6.24
C LEU A 51 14.05 -9.39 -6.28
N TRP A 52 13.29 -9.42 -5.19
CA TRP A 52 12.06 -10.22 -5.16
C TRP A 52 11.01 -9.70 -6.15
N ARG A 53 10.79 -8.38 -6.23
CA ARG A 53 9.85 -7.78 -7.20
C ARG A 53 10.28 -8.03 -8.65
N LEU A 54 11.56 -7.80 -8.95
CA LEU A 54 12.11 -8.03 -10.29
C LEU A 54 12.11 -9.51 -10.66
N GLY A 55 12.56 -10.40 -9.75
CA GLY A 55 12.51 -11.85 -9.95
C GLY A 55 11.09 -12.33 -10.25
N ARG A 56 10.13 -11.88 -9.44
CA ARG A 56 8.72 -12.21 -9.63
C ARG A 56 8.17 -11.69 -10.96
N TYR A 57 8.55 -10.49 -11.38
CA TYR A 57 8.18 -9.94 -12.68
C TYR A 57 8.75 -10.77 -13.84
N CYS A 58 10.01 -11.19 -13.74
CA CYS A 58 10.68 -12.02 -14.76
C CYS A 58 10.15 -13.46 -14.82
N LEU A 59 9.47 -13.94 -13.78
CA LEU A 59 8.85 -15.27 -13.78
C LEU A 59 7.59 -15.36 -14.65
N HIS A 60 7.07 -14.23 -15.14
CA HIS A 60 5.91 -14.16 -16.02
C HIS A 60 4.74 -15.04 -15.55
N PHE A 61 4.31 -14.81 -14.28
CA PHE A 61 3.13 -15.52 -13.74
C PHE A 61 1.96 -15.43 -14.72
N PRO A 62 1.20 -16.51 -14.94
CA PRO A 62 0.03 -16.45 -15.80
C PRO A 62 -0.94 -15.36 -15.37
N ILE A 63 -1.51 -14.68 -16.33
CA ILE A 63 -2.60 -13.74 -16.05
C ILE A 63 -3.79 -14.53 -15.53
N TRP A 64 -4.51 -13.99 -14.56
CA TRP A 64 -5.67 -14.69 -14.00
C TRP A 64 -6.93 -13.86 -14.20
N GLY A 65 -8.11 -14.51 -14.11
CA GLY A 65 -9.39 -13.95 -14.53
C GLY A 65 -9.68 -12.51 -14.14
N ASP A 66 -9.34 -12.10 -12.89
CA ASP A 66 -9.53 -10.73 -12.42
C ASP A 66 -8.62 -9.70 -13.14
N GLU A 67 -7.42 -10.10 -13.60
CA GLU A 67 -6.56 -9.27 -14.45
C GLU A 67 -7.07 -9.22 -15.88
N VAL A 68 -7.51 -10.37 -16.42
CA VAL A 68 -8.06 -10.50 -17.77
C VAL A 68 -9.28 -9.63 -17.95
N MET A 69 -10.25 -9.68 -17.00
CA MET A 69 -11.48 -8.89 -17.06
C MET A 69 -11.21 -7.39 -17.22
N VAL A 70 -10.14 -6.86 -16.62
CA VAL A 70 -9.75 -5.47 -16.82
C VAL A 70 -9.04 -5.28 -18.15
N ALA A 71 -8.13 -6.20 -18.50
CA ALA A 71 -7.33 -6.10 -19.71
C ALA A 71 -8.18 -6.11 -20.98
N LEU A 72 -9.28 -6.87 -21.01
CA LEU A 72 -10.26 -6.92 -22.11
C LEU A 72 -10.93 -5.56 -22.38
N ASN A 73 -10.91 -4.65 -21.43
CA ASN A 73 -11.42 -3.29 -21.62
C ASN A 73 -10.43 -2.34 -22.32
N LEU A 74 -9.19 -2.78 -22.61
CA LEU A 74 -8.18 -1.92 -23.22
C LEU A 74 -8.23 -1.89 -24.76
N PRO A 75 -8.47 -3.03 -25.48
CA PRO A 75 -8.59 -3.03 -26.93
C PRO A 75 -9.75 -2.15 -27.42
N GLY A 76 -9.58 -1.50 -28.57
CA GLY A 76 -10.63 -0.74 -29.24
C GLY A 76 -11.17 0.53 -28.55
N ARG A 77 -10.86 0.75 -27.27
CA ARG A 77 -11.31 1.92 -26.50
C ARG A 77 -10.29 3.05 -26.52
N SER A 78 -10.75 4.29 -26.60
CA SER A 78 -9.90 5.45 -26.38
C SER A 78 -9.61 5.67 -24.87
N TYR A 79 -8.68 6.57 -24.53
CA TYR A 79 -8.42 6.94 -23.14
C TYR A 79 -9.66 7.52 -22.44
N LEU A 80 -10.51 8.25 -23.16
CA LEU A 80 -11.72 8.86 -22.60
C LEU A 80 -12.82 7.81 -22.40
N ASP A 81 -12.93 6.83 -23.30
CA ASP A 81 -13.94 5.75 -23.19
C ASP A 81 -13.74 4.91 -21.92
N LEU A 82 -12.51 4.85 -21.39
CA LEU A 82 -12.22 4.17 -20.13
C LEU A 82 -12.82 4.86 -18.88
N ALA A 83 -13.30 6.08 -19.01
CA ALA A 83 -14.08 6.75 -17.96
C ALA A 83 -15.57 6.39 -18.01
N GLY A 84 -16.03 5.79 -19.10
CA GLY A 84 -17.37 5.25 -19.29
C GLY A 84 -17.49 3.81 -18.80
N HIS A 85 -18.55 3.14 -19.23
CA HIS A 85 -18.83 1.74 -18.88
C HIS A 85 -17.66 0.80 -19.18
N LEU A 86 -17.33 -0.04 -18.20
CA LEU A 86 -16.37 -1.13 -18.35
C LEU A 86 -17.09 -2.49 -18.36
N ASP A 87 -16.68 -3.37 -19.28
CA ASP A 87 -17.22 -4.72 -19.34
C ASP A 87 -16.81 -5.54 -18.12
N HIS A 88 -17.53 -6.63 -17.86
CA HIS A 88 -17.26 -7.58 -16.77
C HIS A 88 -17.34 -6.95 -15.37
N CYS A 89 -18.21 -5.95 -15.19
CA CYS A 89 -18.44 -5.29 -13.90
C CYS A 89 -17.16 -4.73 -13.27
N GLN A 90 -16.25 -4.26 -14.10
CA GLN A 90 -14.98 -3.71 -13.61
C GLN A 90 -15.13 -2.25 -13.22
N ILE A 91 -14.43 -1.89 -12.17
CA ILE A 91 -14.21 -0.51 -11.74
C ILE A 91 -12.73 -0.32 -11.43
N ALA A 92 -12.13 0.72 -11.97
CA ALA A 92 -10.72 0.99 -11.74
C ALA A 92 -10.38 2.49 -11.85
N PRO A 93 -9.36 2.96 -11.09
CA PRO A 93 -8.92 4.36 -11.14
C PRO A 93 -8.47 4.75 -12.54
N ILE A 94 -8.93 5.92 -13.01
CA ILE A 94 -8.75 6.31 -14.42
C ILE A 94 -7.27 6.48 -14.82
N LEU A 95 -6.42 7.06 -13.96
CA LEU A 95 -5.00 7.21 -14.28
C LEU A 95 -4.28 5.85 -14.36
N TRP A 96 -4.71 4.87 -13.56
CA TRP A 96 -4.20 3.52 -13.67
C TRP A 96 -4.64 2.88 -14.99
N LEU A 97 -5.92 3.02 -15.39
CA LEU A 97 -6.40 2.54 -16.69
C LEU A 97 -5.64 3.18 -17.85
N TRP A 98 -5.36 4.48 -17.77
CA TRP A 98 -4.55 5.17 -18.78
C TRP A 98 -3.12 4.65 -18.85
N ALA A 99 -2.51 4.35 -17.70
CA ALA A 99 -1.19 3.71 -17.67
C ALA A 99 -1.24 2.31 -18.31
N GLN A 100 -2.26 1.50 -18.02
CA GLN A 100 -2.47 0.19 -18.65
C GLN A 100 -2.69 0.31 -20.16
N LYS A 101 -3.50 1.26 -20.60
CA LYS A 101 -3.73 1.54 -22.03
C LYS A 101 -2.43 1.98 -22.73
N CYS A 102 -1.63 2.81 -22.07
CA CYS A 102 -0.32 3.20 -22.58
C CYS A 102 0.61 1.97 -22.75
N ALA A 103 0.71 1.10 -21.73
CA ALA A 103 1.48 -0.13 -21.82
C ALA A 103 0.99 -1.04 -22.96
N TYR A 104 -0.32 -1.20 -23.07
CA TYR A 104 -0.95 -1.98 -24.15
C TYR A 104 -0.61 -1.44 -25.55
N VAL A 105 -0.69 -0.12 -25.76
CA VAL A 105 -0.42 0.51 -27.06
C VAL A 105 1.06 0.44 -27.42
N VAL A 106 1.96 0.62 -26.45
CA VAL A 106 3.41 0.72 -26.69
C VAL A 106 4.07 -0.66 -26.77
N ALA A 107 3.68 -1.59 -25.91
CA ALA A 107 4.35 -2.89 -25.74
C ALA A 107 3.45 -4.10 -26.04
N GLY A 108 2.20 -3.87 -26.49
CA GLY A 108 1.24 -4.92 -26.82
C GLY A 108 0.53 -5.51 -25.61
N HIS A 109 -0.19 -6.61 -25.84
CA HIS A 109 -1.05 -7.27 -24.85
C HIS A 109 -0.33 -8.27 -23.94
N GLY A 110 1.00 -8.35 -24.03
CA GLY A 110 1.78 -9.29 -23.22
C GLY A 110 1.67 -9.02 -21.70
N GLU A 111 1.70 -10.09 -20.92
CA GLU A 111 1.62 -10.03 -19.44
C GLU A 111 2.65 -9.09 -18.83
N ALA A 112 3.89 -9.08 -19.38
CA ALA A 112 4.94 -8.21 -18.93
C ALA A 112 4.60 -6.72 -19.15
N ALA A 113 4.02 -6.38 -20.31
CA ALA A 113 3.61 -5.00 -20.62
C ALA A 113 2.59 -4.49 -19.60
N LEU A 114 1.55 -5.27 -19.34
CA LEU A 114 0.47 -4.90 -18.40
C LEU A 114 0.96 -4.79 -16.95
N ARG A 115 1.98 -5.54 -16.55
CA ARG A 115 2.55 -5.53 -15.20
C ARG A 115 3.68 -4.53 -15.00
N PHE A 116 4.12 -3.86 -16.05
CA PHE A 116 5.22 -2.89 -15.98
C PHE A 116 4.91 -1.72 -15.04
N PHE A 117 3.79 -1.04 -15.22
CA PHE A 117 3.44 0.11 -14.37
C PHE A 117 3.16 -0.29 -12.90
N PRO A 118 2.47 -1.40 -12.59
CA PRO A 118 2.40 -1.94 -11.25
C PRO A 118 3.77 -2.18 -10.60
N LEU A 119 4.73 -2.75 -11.35
CA LEU A 119 6.10 -2.96 -10.86
C LEU A 119 6.78 -1.65 -10.50
N VAL A 120 6.76 -0.68 -11.43
CA VAL A 120 7.36 0.64 -11.22
C VAL A 120 6.72 1.33 -10.01
N ALA A 121 5.40 1.30 -9.90
CA ALA A 121 4.68 1.87 -8.77
C ALA A 121 5.08 1.20 -7.44
N GLY A 122 5.16 -0.13 -7.40
CA GLY A 122 5.56 -0.87 -6.21
C GLY A 122 7.01 -0.60 -5.77
N ILE A 123 7.94 -0.42 -6.74
CA ILE A 123 9.33 -0.04 -6.46
C ILE A 123 9.39 1.40 -5.93
N LEU A 124 8.75 2.35 -6.61
CA LEU A 124 8.74 3.75 -6.20
C LEU A 124 8.08 3.94 -4.82
N ALA A 125 7.01 3.19 -4.54
CA ALA A 125 6.37 3.18 -3.23
C ALA A 125 7.32 2.69 -2.12
N MET A 126 8.06 1.59 -2.36
CA MET A 126 9.04 1.06 -1.42
C MET A 126 10.17 2.08 -1.16
N LEU A 127 10.72 2.70 -2.21
CA LEU A 127 11.78 3.71 -2.09
C LEU A 127 11.28 4.97 -1.40
N GLY A 128 10.09 5.45 -1.76
CA GLY A 128 9.45 6.61 -1.13
C GLY A 128 9.14 6.36 0.34
N GLN A 129 8.64 5.18 0.70
CA GLN A 129 8.42 4.76 2.09
C GLN A 129 9.74 4.72 2.88
N THR A 130 10.81 4.18 2.28
CA THR A 130 12.14 4.15 2.90
C THR A 130 12.62 5.56 3.20
N TRP A 131 12.57 6.46 2.23
CA TRP A 131 12.95 7.85 2.41
C TRP A 131 12.11 8.55 3.49
N LEU A 132 10.80 8.33 3.49
CA LEU A 132 9.87 8.88 4.49
C LEU A 132 10.20 8.36 5.90
N ALA A 133 10.46 7.06 6.06
CA ALA A 133 10.82 6.45 7.32
C ALA A 133 12.09 7.07 7.91
N TRP A 134 13.13 7.25 7.10
CA TRP A 134 14.39 7.86 7.52
C TRP A 134 14.26 9.35 7.88
N ARG A 135 13.28 10.05 7.34
CA ARG A 135 12.98 11.44 7.73
C ARG A 135 12.18 11.57 9.01
N LEU A 136 11.36 10.58 9.31
CA LEU A 136 10.38 10.70 10.40
C LEU A 136 10.85 10.08 11.72
N MET A 137 11.77 9.13 11.68
CA MET A 137 12.06 8.27 12.84
C MET A 137 13.54 7.90 12.97
N PRO A 138 13.98 7.42 14.17
CA PRO A 138 15.34 6.92 14.38
C PRO A 138 15.70 5.79 13.41
N GLY A 139 16.99 5.67 13.07
CA GLY A 139 17.47 4.73 12.06
C GLY A 139 17.02 3.26 12.25
N ARG A 140 16.94 2.80 13.51
CA ARG A 140 16.43 1.44 13.80
C ARG A 140 14.95 1.31 13.47
N ALA A 141 14.12 2.27 13.88
CA ALA A 141 12.71 2.29 13.55
C ALA A 141 12.49 2.40 12.02
N ALA A 142 13.29 3.26 11.36
CA ALA A 142 13.25 3.43 9.90
C ALA A 142 13.62 2.14 9.16
N PHE A 143 14.63 1.41 9.65
CA PHE A 143 14.98 0.09 9.11
C PHE A 143 13.81 -0.89 9.21
N PHE A 144 13.19 -1.05 10.38
CA PHE A 144 12.07 -1.99 10.55
C PHE A 144 10.85 -1.58 9.74
N ALA A 145 10.50 -0.29 9.70
CA ALA A 145 9.40 0.20 8.88
C ALA A 145 9.61 -0.09 7.37
N THR A 146 10.85 0.12 6.89
CA THR A 146 11.23 -0.21 5.52
C THR A 146 11.19 -1.71 5.27
N ALA A 147 11.78 -2.50 6.17
CA ALA A 147 11.88 -3.94 6.02
C ALA A 147 10.52 -4.62 5.98
N LEU A 148 9.60 -4.21 6.87
CA LEU A 148 8.23 -4.72 6.88
C LEU A 148 7.52 -4.53 5.54
N LEU A 149 7.72 -3.40 4.85
CA LEU A 149 7.12 -3.17 3.53
C LEU A 149 7.90 -3.85 2.40
N ALA A 150 9.24 -3.80 2.46
CA ALA A 150 10.10 -4.27 1.39
C ALA A 150 9.93 -5.78 1.12
N VAL A 151 9.80 -6.57 2.19
CA VAL A 151 9.67 -8.03 2.13
C VAL A 151 8.27 -8.54 2.48
N ALA A 152 7.26 -7.68 2.43
CA ALA A 152 5.87 -8.10 2.64
C ALA A 152 5.33 -8.81 1.40
N ILE A 153 4.77 -10.00 1.61
CA ILE A 153 4.25 -10.84 0.52
C ILE A 153 3.18 -10.13 -0.32
N TRP A 154 2.29 -9.36 0.32
CA TRP A 154 1.21 -8.69 -0.39
C TRP A 154 1.69 -7.50 -1.24
N PRO A 155 2.44 -6.50 -0.74
CA PRO A 155 3.01 -5.45 -1.57
C PRO A 155 3.90 -5.96 -2.72
N VAL A 156 4.67 -7.04 -2.48
CA VAL A 156 5.47 -7.67 -3.52
C VAL A 156 4.57 -8.31 -4.58
N SER A 157 3.57 -9.09 -4.16
CA SER A 157 2.64 -9.74 -5.10
C SER A 157 1.84 -8.71 -5.90
N MET A 158 1.33 -7.66 -5.26
CA MET A 158 0.56 -6.61 -5.93
C MET A 158 1.39 -5.82 -6.95
N SER A 159 2.72 -5.71 -6.75
CA SER A 159 3.60 -5.04 -7.72
C SER A 159 3.80 -5.81 -9.03
N THR A 160 3.32 -7.04 -9.10
CA THR A 160 3.42 -7.90 -10.29
C THR A 160 2.05 -8.42 -10.76
N LEU A 161 0.99 -7.71 -10.43
CA LEU A 161 -0.37 -7.95 -10.91
C LEU A 161 -0.82 -6.77 -11.78
N ALA A 162 -1.51 -7.04 -12.89
CA ALA A 162 -2.16 -6.02 -13.71
C ALA A 162 -3.42 -5.47 -13.05
N LYS A 163 -3.26 -4.96 -11.82
CA LYS A 163 -4.29 -4.33 -10.98
C LYS A 163 -3.74 -3.07 -10.31
N HIS A 164 -4.61 -2.18 -9.88
CA HIS A 164 -4.26 -0.85 -9.36
C HIS A 164 -3.66 -0.82 -7.94
N TYR A 165 -3.55 -1.95 -7.25
CA TYR A 165 -3.16 -2.00 -5.83
C TYR A 165 -1.78 -1.40 -5.53
N SER A 166 -0.81 -1.51 -6.45
CA SER A 166 0.50 -0.85 -6.28
C SER A 166 0.42 0.66 -6.45
N PHE A 167 -0.53 1.17 -7.22
CA PHE A 167 -0.84 2.59 -7.31
C PHE A 167 -1.44 3.09 -6.01
N ASP A 168 -2.31 2.30 -5.35
CA ASP A 168 -2.83 2.62 -4.03
C ASP A 168 -1.70 2.85 -3.02
N LEU A 169 -0.72 1.94 -3.01
CA LEU A 169 0.47 2.04 -2.16
C LEU A 169 1.33 3.27 -2.52
N LEU A 170 1.61 3.49 -3.80
CA LEU A 170 2.42 4.61 -4.27
C LEU A 170 1.78 5.96 -3.92
N PHE A 171 0.52 6.14 -4.25
CA PHE A 171 -0.15 7.41 -4.02
C PHE A 171 -0.40 7.69 -2.54
N ALA A 172 -0.54 6.66 -1.71
CA ALA A 172 -0.53 6.84 -0.26
C ALA A 172 0.80 7.41 0.24
N VAL A 173 1.93 6.88 -0.23
CA VAL A 173 3.26 7.44 0.08
C VAL A 173 3.39 8.86 -0.45
N VAL A 174 2.99 9.11 -1.70
CA VAL A 174 3.04 10.44 -2.33
C VAL A 174 2.23 11.48 -1.55
N LEU A 175 1.05 11.12 -1.01
CA LEU A 175 0.24 11.99 -0.14
C LEU A 175 0.88 12.20 1.24
N LEU A 176 1.51 11.18 1.81
CA LEU A 176 2.18 11.29 3.11
C LEU A 176 3.35 12.28 3.09
N LEU A 177 4.05 12.41 1.95
CA LEU A 177 5.21 13.29 1.83
C LEU A 177 4.89 14.77 2.13
N PRO A 178 3.93 15.43 1.44
CA PRO A 178 3.56 16.79 1.79
C PRO A 178 2.75 16.86 3.10
N ALA A 179 1.93 15.85 3.44
CA ALA A 179 1.13 15.85 4.67
C ALA A 179 2.02 15.90 5.92
N GLN A 180 3.10 15.10 5.99
CA GLN A 180 4.05 15.17 7.08
C GLN A 180 4.83 16.50 7.09
N ALA A 181 5.09 17.10 5.91
CA ALA A 181 5.77 18.38 5.82
C ALA A 181 4.93 19.53 6.42
N VAL A 182 3.59 19.43 6.39
CA VAL A 182 2.71 20.38 7.11
C VAL A 182 3.00 20.40 8.61
N LEU A 183 3.34 19.22 9.20
CA LEU A 183 3.59 19.08 10.63
C LEU A 183 4.91 19.71 11.08
N THR A 184 5.89 19.82 10.19
CA THR A 184 7.27 20.22 10.51
C THR A 184 7.68 21.56 9.91
N SER A 185 6.90 22.09 8.96
CA SER A 185 7.23 23.32 8.25
C SER A 185 6.98 24.57 9.10
N VAL A 186 7.90 25.53 9.03
CA VAL A 186 7.72 26.88 9.58
C VAL A 186 6.60 27.64 8.83
N ARG A 187 6.32 27.26 7.57
CA ARG A 187 5.28 27.85 6.74
C ARG A 187 4.34 26.74 6.23
N PRO A 188 3.45 26.22 7.08
CA PRO A 188 2.59 25.06 6.75
C PRO A 188 1.74 25.23 5.48
N TRP A 189 1.37 26.47 5.13
CA TRP A 189 0.59 26.75 3.92
C TRP A 189 1.26 26.28 2.62
N ARG A 190 2.61 26.27 2.54
CA ARG A 190 3.33 25.81 1.33
C ARG A 190 3.14 24.31 1.06
N PRO A 191 3.45 23.38 1.98
CA PRO A 191 3.17 21.98 1.76
C PRO A 191 1.66 21.69 1.68
N THR A 192 0.79 22.54 2.26
CA THR A 192 -0.66 22.44 2.07
C THR A 192 -1.06 22.73 0.62
N LEU A 193 -0.48 23.74 -0.03
CA LEU A 193 -0.72 23.98 -1.46
C LEU A 193 -0.19 22.85 -2.33
N LEU A 194 0.94 22.23 -1.97
CA LEU A 194 1.43 21.03 -2.65
C LEU A 194 0.43 19.88 -2.54
N LEU A 195 -0.22 19.71 -1.37
CA LEU A 195 -1.32 18.74 -1.22
C LEU A 195 -2.47 19.01 -2.18
N ALA A 196 -2.86 20.28 -2.39
CA ALA A 196 -3.90 20.64 -3.35
C ALA A 196 -3.56 20.18 -4.79
N CYS A 197 -2.29 20.17 -5.16
CA CYS A 197 -1.84 19.67 -6.47
C CYS A 197 -1.75 18.13 -6.53
N VAL A 198 -1.35 17.49 -5.43
CA VAL A 198 -1.10 16.05 -5.39
C VAL A 198 -2.38 15.23 -5.19
N ILE A 199 -3.34 15.74 -4.42
CA ILE A 199 -4.60 15.02 -4.12
C ILE A 199 -5.37 14.62 -5.39
N PRO A 200 -5.58 15.49 -6.39
CA PRO A 200 -6.29 15.09 -7.61
C PRO A 200 -5.61 13.92 -8.32
N VAL A 201 -4.30 13.97 -8.46
CA VAL A 201 -3.53 12.90 -9.11
C VAL A 201 -3.63 11.59 -8.31
N ALA A 202 -3.52 11.68 -6.99
CA ALA A 202 -3.61 10.52 -6.12
C ALA A 202 -5.00 9.87 -6.15
N LEU A 203 -6.08 10.66 -6.10
CA LEU A 203 -7.44 10.13 -6.11
C LEU A 203 -7.86 9.57 -7.48
N LEU A 204 -7.42 10.21 -8.57
CA LEU A 204 -7.64 9.69 -9.93
C LEU A 204 -6.82 8.42 -10.20
N GLY A 205 -5.73 8.21 -9.47
CA GLY A 205 -4.90 7.00 -9.57
C GLY A 205 -5.22 5.91 -8.54
N SER A 206 -6.02 6.21 -7.51
CA SER A 206 -6.31 5.29 -6.41
C SER A 206 -7.58 5.69 -5.65
N PHE A 207 -8.58 4.85 -5.65
CA PHE A 207 -9.82 5.09 -4.88
C PHE A 207 -9.58 5.06 -3.36
N SER A 208 -8.75 4.13 -2.88
CA SER A 208 -8.47 3.96 -1.46
C SER A 208 -7.63 5.11 -0.87
N CYS A 209 -6.96 5.92 -1.71
CA CYS A 209 -6.26 7.12 -1.29
C CYS A 209 -7.20 8.23 -0.78
N LEU A 210 -8.53 8.10 -0.96
CA LEU A 210 -9.50 8.98 -0.32
C LEU A 210 -9.37 8.98 1.21
N PHE A 211 -9.05 7.83 1.83
CA PHE A 211 -8.81 7.74 3.27
C PHE A 211 -7.54 8.50 3.67
N MET A 212 -6.50 8.42 2.86
CA MET A 212 -5.25 9.16 3.11
C MET A 212 -5.43 10.67 2.89
N ALA A 213 -6.16 11.09 1.85
CA ALA A 213 -6.51 12.49 1.61
C ALA A 213 -7.37 13.04 2.74
N GLY A 214 -8.33 12.26 3.27
CA GLY A 214 -9.11 12.62 4.44
C GLY A 214 -8.24 12.84 5.68
N ALA A 215 -7.29 11.94 5.96
CA ALA A 215 -6.34 12.08 7.07
C ALA A 215 -5.44 13.33 6.90
N ALA A 216 -4.96 13.60 5.69
CA ALA A 216 -4.21 14.80 5.39
C ALA A 216 -5.03 16.08 5.64
N ASN A 217 -6.30 16.10 5.23
CA ASN A 217 -7.22 17.20 5.51
C ASN A 217 -7.41 17.42 7.02
N LEU A 218 -7.55 16.38 7.84
CA LEU A 218 -7.66 16.50 9.29
C LEU A 218 -6.42 17.17 9.91
N VAL A 219 -5.23 16.79 9.45
CA VAL A 219 -3.97 17.38 9.92
C VAL A 219 -3.83 18.83 9.48
N VAL A 220 -4.17 19.13 8.23
CA VAL A 220 -4.16 20.49 7.68
C VAL A 220 -5.18 21.37 8.41
N PHE A 221 -6.40 20.89 8.64
CA PHE A 221 -7.43 21.57 9.41
C PHE A 221 -6.92 21.95 10.80
N HIS A 222 -6.34 20.99 11.53
CA HIS A 222 -5.80 21.27 12.85
C HIS A 222 -4.68 22.33 12.84
N SER A 223 -3.82 22.31 11.81
CA SER A 223 -2.78 23.33 11.62
C SER A 223 -3.38 24.70 11.31
N ALA A 224 -4.36 24.75 10.42
CA ALA A 224 -5.01 25.99 9.96
C ALA A 224 -5.88 26.63 11.04
N TRP A 225 -6.53 25.82 11.92
CA TRP A 225 -7.43 26.32 12.97
C TRP A 225 -6.75 27.35 13.89
N ARG A 226 -5.49 27.11 14.23
CA ARG A 226 -4.67 27.97 15.09
C ARG A 226 -3.68 28.84 14.30
N GLY A 227 -3.75 28.73 12.97
CA GLY A 227 -2.79 29.35 12.06
C GLY A 227 -3.22 30.71 11.53
N SER A 228 -2.39 31.25 10.64
CA SER A 228 -2.60 32.50 9.92
C SER A 228 -3.74 32.35 8.89
N TRP A 229 -4.22 33.51 8.38
CA TRP A 229 -5.22 33.53 7.33
C TRP A 229 -4.79 32.75 6.05
N ARG A 230 -3.49 32.76 5.72
CA ARG A 230 -2.93 31.99 4.59
C ARG A 230 -3.09 30.48 4.78
N GLU A 231 -2.94 29.99 5.99
CA GLU A 231 -3.13 28.58 6.30
C GLU A 231 -4.59 28.16 6.22
N ARG A 232 -5.50 29.07 6.66
CA ARG A 232 -6.95 28.84 6.54
C ARG A 232 -7.40 28.82 5.09
N LEU A 233 -6.91 29.75 4.25
CA LEU A 233 -7.20 29.74 2.82
C LEU A 233 -6.63 28.49 2.13
N ALA A 234 -5.41 28.12 2.44
CA ALA A 234 -4.79 26.91 1.91
C ALA A 234 -5.58 25.64 2.31
N PHE A 235 -6.09 25.60 3.55
CA PHE A 235 -6.97 24.50 3.99
C PHE A 235 -8.28 24.48 3.19
N VAL A 236 -8.96 25.63 3.04
CA VAL A 236 -10.21 25.72 2.26
C VAL A 236 -9.97 25.21 0.84
N LEU A 237 -8.87 25.64 0.20
CA LEU A 237 -8.51 25.17 -1.13
C LEU A 237 -8.32 23.64 -1.18
N VAL A 238 -7.53 23.09 -0.26
CA VAL A 238 -7.30 21.63 -0.20
C VAL A 238 -8.61 20.87 0.04
N ALA A 239 -9.46 21.37 0.93
CA ALA A 239 -10.76 20.75 1.21
C ALA A 239 -11.68 20.77 -0.02
N LEU A 240 -11.78 21.90 -0.71
CA LEU A 240 -12.58 22.02 -1.93
C LEU A 240 -12.03 21.13 -3.05
N VAL A 241 -10.72 21.11 -3.26
CA VAL A 241 -10.07 20.24 -4.25
C VAL A 241 -10.31 18.77 -3.91
N THR A 242 -10.23 18.40 -2.63
CA THR A 242 -10.49 17.02 -2.19
C THR A 242 -11.95 16.64 -2.47
N LEU A 243 -12.91 17.48 -2.09
CA LEU A 243 -14.33 17.22 -2.30
C LEU A 243 -14.68 17.13 -3.79
N PHE A 244 -14.19 18.09 -4.59
CA PHE A 244 -14.42 18.09 -6.03
C PHE A 244 -13.84 16.82 -6.69
N THR A 245 -12.58 16.48 -6.36
CA THR A 245 -11.94 15.29 -6.96
C THR A 245 -12.60 14.00 -6.47
N ALA A 246 -13.00 13.90 -5.21
CA ALA A 246 -13.75 12.76 -4.69
C ALA A 246 -15.10 12.60 -5.43
N ALA A 247 -15.84 13.70 -5.64
CA ALA A 247 -17.08 13.67 -6.41
C ALA A 247 -16.84 13.21 -7.86
N LEU A 248 -15.79 13.72 -8.51
CA LEU A 248 -15.39 13.33 -9.87
C LEU A 248 -15.05 11.82 -9.94
N VAL A 249 -14.26 11.32 -9.00
CA VAL A 249 -13.87 9.90 -8.92
C VAL A 249 -15.09 9.01 -8.69
N LEU A 250 -16.01 9.42 -7.82
CA LEU A 250 -17.27 8.68 -7.60
C LEU A 250 -18.15 8.70 -8.85
N TRP A 251 -18.23 9.83 -9.55
CA TRP A 251 -18.97 9.92 -10.81
C TRP A 251 -18.39 9.03 -11.90
N ILE A 252 -17.05 9.03 -12.09
CA ILE A 252 -16.37 8.12 -13.02
C ILE A 252 -16.67 6.66 -12.65
N GLY A 253 -16.52 6.30 -11.38
CA GLY A 253 -16.78 4.93 -10.91
C GLY A 253 -18.24 4.48 -11.14
N GLN A 254 -19.20 5.38 -10.96
CA GLN A 254 -20.61 5.09 -11.28
C GLN A 254 -20.82 4.89 -12.78
N ASN A 255 -20.18 5.71 -13.64
CA ASN A 255 -20.26 5.54 -15.09
C ASN A 255 -19.61 4.23 -15.55
N GLN A 256 -18.51 3.81 -14.94
CA GLN A 256 -17.87 2.53 -15.23
C GLN A 256 -18.80 1.33 -14.95
N LEU A 257 -19.68 1.44 -13.96
CA LEU A 257 -20.64 0.39 -13.59
C LEU A 257 -22.03 0.55 -14.24
N ALA A 258 -22.35 1.67 -14.87
CA ALA A 258 -23.72 2.10 -15.18
C ALA A 258 -24.49 1.24 -16.22
N SER A 259 -23.82 0.37 -16.98
CA SER A 259 -24.49 -0.43 -18.05
C SER A 259 -24.47 -1.92 -17.82
N ALA A 260 -24.12 -2.38 -16.65
CA ALA A 260 -24.20 -3.77 -16.30
C ALA A 260 -25.66 -4.24 -16.15
N THR A 261 -26.48 -3.95 -17.15
CA THR A 261 -27.85 -4.43 -17.24
C THR A 261 -27.85 -5.90 -17.64
N GLY A 262 -27.83 -6.74 -16.65
CA GLY A 262 -28.16 -8.14 -16.77
C GLY A 262 -26.97 -9.05 -16.60
N SER A 263 -27.00 -9.76 -15.55
CA SER A 263 -26.64 -11.16 -15.39
C SER A 263 -25.67 -11.54 -14.27
N SER A 264 -24.85 -10.68 -13.74
CA SER A 264 -24.09 -11.10 -12.55
C SER A 264 -24.56 -10.32 -11.32
N GLY A 265 -25.06 -11.01 -10.31
CA GLY A 265 -25.55 -10.42 -9.06
C GLY A 265 -24.47 -9.64 -8.25
N LEU A 266 -23.29 -9.39 -8.84
CA LEU A 266 -22.23 -8.55 -8.29
C LEU A 266 -22.47 -7.06 -8.55
N ASP A 267 -23.29 -6.69 -9.53
CA ASP A 267 -23.57 -5.31 -9.91
C ASP A 267 -24.53 -4.59 -8.96
N THR A 268 -25.17 -5.38 -8.12
CA THR A 268 -26.08 -4.86 -7.11
C THR A 268 -25.33 -4.66 -5.78
N ARG A 269 -25.84 -3.72 -4.96
CA ARG A 269 -25.38 -3.56 -3.57
C ARG A 269 -25.41 -4.90 -2.82
N GLU A 270 -26.40 -5.73 -3.08
CA GLU A 270 -26.55 -7.07 -2.49
C GLU A 270 -25.44 -8.03 -2.94
N GLY A 271 -25.03 -7.97 -4.21
CA GLY A 271 -23.92 -8.77 -4.71
C GLY A 271 -22.58 -8.38 -4.07
N MET A 272 -22.31 -7.06 -3.97
CA MET A 272 -21.12 -6.54 -3.27
C MET A 272 -21.16 -6.87 -1.77
N ASP A 273 -22.31 -6.71 -1.11
CA ASP A 273 -22.48 -7.07 0.30
C ASP A 273 -22.27 -8.58 0.51
N ARG A 274 -22.69 -9.42 -0.41
CA ARG A 274 -22.48 -10.87 -0.37
C ARG A 274 -21.03 -11.26 -0.58
N TYR A 275 -20.36 -10.68 -1.57
CA TYR A 275 -18.96 -10.99 -1.89
C TYR A 275 -18.02 -10.50 -0.79
N TRP A 276 -18.26 -9.31 -0.21
CA TRP A 276 -17.45 -8.69 0.81
C TRP A 276 -18.09 -8.75 2.21
N ALA A 277 -19.03 -9.66 2.46
CA ALA A 277 -19.82 -9.72 3.70
C ALA A 277 -18.97 -9.64 4.97
N LYS A 278 -17.83 -10.31 5.00
CA LYS A 278 -16.90 -10.28 6.15
C LYS A 278 -16.24 -8.90 6.38
N GLY A 279 -16.24 -8.02 5.40
CA GLY A 279 -15.69 -6.67 5.49
C GLY A 279 -16.67 -5.64 6.03
N PHE A 280 -17.91 -6.03 6.28
CA PHE A 280 -18.95 -5.16 6.82
C PHE A 280 -19.37 -5.60 8.23
N PRO A 281 -19.82 -4.67 9.07
CA PRO A 281 -20.24 -5.02 10.42
C PRO A 281 -21.44 -5.97 10.38
N PRO A 282 -21.48 -6.96 11.28
CA PRO A 282 -22.62 -7.86 11.42
C PRO A 282 -23.84 -7.09 11.95
N ASP A 283 -25.04 -7.62 11.69
CA ASP A 283 -26.29 -6.98 12.12
C ASP A 283 -26.43 -6.95 13.65
N SER A 284 -25.86 -7.95 14.35
CA SER A 284 -25.83 -7.97 15.81
C SER A 284 -24.68 -7.11 16.36
N LEU A 285 -25.00 -6.08 17.13
CA LEU A 285 -24.02 -5.22 17.81
C LEU A 285 -23.11 -6.01 18.77
N LEU A 286 -23.57 -7.12 19.32
CA LEU A 286 -22.76 -7.99 20.18
C LEU A 286 -21.56 -8.61 19.47
N LEU A 287 -21.63 -8.76 18.15
CA LEU A 287 -20.54 -9.31 17.33
C LEU A 287 -19.56 -8.25 16.83
N TRP A 288 -19.85 -6.96 17.00
CA TRP A 288 -18.97 -5.87 16.55
C TRP A 288 -17.56 -5.91 17.14
N PRO A 289 -17.37 -6.15 18.47
CA PRO A 289 -16.03 -6.23 19.03
C PRO A 289 -15.20 -7.36 18.39
N TRP A 290 -15.84 -8.49 18.12
CA TRP A 290 -15.19 -9.62 17.46
C TRP A 290 -14.84 -9.30 15.99
N TRP A 291 -15.78 -8.72 15.25
CA TRP A 291 -15.53 -8.27 13.87
C TRP A 291 -14.40 -7.26 13.78
N LEU A 292 -14.37 -6.25 14.68
CA LEU A 292 -13.27 -5.27 14.75
C LEU A 292 -11.94 -5.94 15.07
N LEU A 293 -11.91 -6.84 16.03
CA LEU A 293 -10.70 -7.57 16.39
C LEU A 293 -10.17 -8.36 15.20
N MET A 294 -11.04 -9.07 14.50
CA MET A 294 -10.65 -9.85 13.31
C MET A 294 -10.15 -8.96 12.18
N GLY A 295 -10.79 -7.83 11.93
CA GLY A 295 -10.34 -6.86 10.92
C GLY A 295 -8.99 -6.22 11.26
N LEU A 296 -8.80 -5.83 12.54
CA LEU A 296 -7.58 -5.17 13.01
C LEU A 296 -6.39 -6.12 13.22
N THR A 297 -6.61 -7.44 13.31
CA THR A 297 -5.56 -8.43 13.53
C THR A 297 -5.42 -9.43 12.38
N GLY A 298 -6.18 -9.21 11.29
CA GLY A 298 -6.22 -10.06 10.12
C GLY A 298 -5.31 -9.56 8.97
N GLN A 299 -5.78 -9.77 7.76
CA GLN A 299 -5.02 -9.48 6.54
C GLN A 299 -4.60 -8.02 6.37
N MET A 300 -5.38 -7.06 6.87
CA MET A 300 -5.07 -5.63 6.75
C MET A 300 -3.70 -5.26 7.31
N VAL A 301 -3.27 -5.91 8.39
CA VAL A 301 -1.99 -5.68 9.06
C VAL A 301 -0.98 -6.81 8.87
N ALA A 302 -1.12 -7.62 7.82
CA ALA A 302 -0.25 -8.76 7.52
C ALA A 302 1.10 -8.30 6.92
N TYR A 303 1.97 -7.76 7.77
CA TYR A 303 3.29 -7.25 7.40
C TYR A 303 4.38 -7.80 8.33
N PRO A 304 5.45 -8.44 7.83
CA PRO A 304 5.69 -8.83 6.42
C PRO A 304 4.87 -10.04 5.99
N LEU A 305 4.45 -10.85 6.93
CA LEU A 305 3.61 -12.03 6.81
C LEU A 305 2.42 -11.89 7.73
N GLY A 306 1.39 -12.63 7.45
CA GLY A 306 0.20 -12.67 8.27
C GLY A 306 -0.90 -13.46 7.59
N ALA A 307 -1.99 -13.67 8.32
CA ALA A 307 -3.12 -14.45 7.87
C ALA A 307 -4.44 -13.81 8.29
N GLU A 308 -5.54 -14.42 7.91
CA GLU A 308 -6.88 -14.07 8.39
C GLU A 308 -7.02 -14.40 9.90
N ARG A 309 -8.05 -13.83 10.52
CA ARG A 309 -8.55 -14.22 11.85
C ARG A 309 -7.46 -14.23 12.94
N GLY A 310 -6.82 -13.10 13.16
CA GLY A 310 -5.84 -12.96 14.23
C GLY A 310 -4.41 -13.36 13.87
N GLY A 311 -4.16 -13.86 12.65
CA GLY A 311 -2.83 -14.27 12.22
C GLY A 311 -1.79 -13.14 12.13
N SER A 312 -2.20 -11.88 12.29
CA SER A 312 -1.33 -10.70 12.25
C SER A 312 -1.30 -9.92 13.57
N ILE A 313 -1.65 -10.57 14.69
CA ILE A 313 -1.76 -9.93 16.02
C ILE A 313 -0.46 -9.27 16.48
N LEU A 314 0.69 -9.83 16.14
CA LEU A 314 2.00 -9.24 16.50
C LEU A 314 2.22 -7.90 15.80
N THR A 315 1.91 -7.81 14.51
CA THR A 315 2.00 -6.54 13.78
C THR A 315 1.00 -5.52 14.32
N ALA A 316 -0.23 -5.95 14.64
CA ALA A 316 -1.24 -5.08 15.26
C ALA A 316 -0.76 -4.54 16.62
N ALA A 317 -0.14 -5.38 17.46
CA ALA A 317 0.44 -4.97 18.72
C ALA A 317 1.60 -3.96 18.53
N MET A 318 2.47 -4.17 17.53
CA MET A 318 3.53 -3.22 17.21
C MET A 318 2.98 -1.89 16.68
N VAL A 319 1.91 -1.91 15.86
CA VAL A 319 1.22 -0.70 15.42
C VAL A 319 0.66 0.08 16.61
N ALA A 320 -0.02 -0.58 17.54
CA ALA A 320 -0.55 0.04 18.74
C ALA A 320 0.56 0.64 19.62
N MET A 321 1.67 -0.09 19.79
CA MET A 321 2.83 0.37 20.56
C MET A 321 3.50 1.59 19.88
N GLY A 322 3.64 1.60 18.57
CA GLY A 322 4.17 2.73 17.83
C GLY A 322 3.30 3.97 17.91
N ALA A 323 1.98 3.80 17.82
CA ALA A 323 1.01 4.87 18.00
C ALA A 323 1.11 5.46 19.43
N TRP A 324 1.16 4.59 20.44
CA TRP A 324 1.33 4.99 21.83
C TRP A 324 2.67 5.74 22.07
N ALA A 325 3.78 5.27 21.48
CA ALA A 325 5.08 5.95 21.55
C ALA A 325 5.02 7.37 20.94
N LEU A 326 4.34 7.55 19.80
CA LEU A 326 4.14 8.89 19.22
C LEU A 326 3.31 9.81 20.12
N VAL A 327 2.26 9.31 20.73
CA VAL A 327 1.43 10.11 21.66
C VAL A 327 2.24 10.50 22.89
N ARG A 328 2.97 9.57 23.49
CA ARG A 328 3.82 9.83 24.68
C ARG A 328 4.94 10.83 24.41
N THR A 329 5.49 10.84 23.19
CA THR A 329 6.53 11.80 22.78
C THR A 329 5.98 13.13 22.28
N GLY A 330 4.69 13.40 22.45
CA GLY A 330 4.04 14.64 22.00
C GLY A 330 3.81 14.73 20.49
N ARG A 331 4.12 13.68 19.74
CA ARG A 331 3.97 13.62 18.25
C ARG A 331 2.60 13.11 17.82
N TRP A 332 1.57 13.38 18.62
CA TRP A 332 0.20 12.87 18.38
C TRP A 332 -0.38 13.26 17.02
N ARG A 333 0.04 14.41 16.42
CA ARG A 333 -0.39 14.81 15.06
C ARG A 333 0.11 13.82 14.00
N LEU A 334 1.31 13.29 14.17
CA LEU A 334 1.83 12.25 13.30
C LEU A 334 1.08 10.94 13.54
N ALA A 335 0.77 10.59 14.79
CA ALA A 335 -0.08 9.44 15.09
C ALA A 335 -1.47 9.59 14.43
N LEU A 336 -2.08 10.78 14.50
CA LEU A 336 -3.32 11.09 13.81
C LEU A 336 -3.20 10.87 12.30
N LEU A 337 -2.17 11.42 11.64
CA LEU A 337 -1.95 11.25 10.20
C LEU A 337 -1.87 9.79 9.78
N LEU A 338 -1.21 8.94 10.59
CA LEU A 338 -0.98 7.53 10.25
C LEU A 338 -2.17 6.62 10.63
N LEU A 339 -2.96 6.97 11.66
CA LEU A 339 -4.11 6.18 12.13
C LEU A 339 -5.44 6.60 11.51
N ALA A 340 -5.61 7.88 11.16
CA ALA A 340 -6.87 8.36 10.62
C ALA A 340 -7.31 7.64 9.33
N PRO A 341 -6.42 7.22 8.40
CA PRO A 341 -6.84 6.43 7.25
C PRO A 341 -7.52 5.11 7.65
N ILE A 342 -7.03 4.45 8.70
CA ILE A 342 -7.63 3.20 9.23
C ILE A 342 -9.01 3.50 9.81
N ALA A 343 -9.13 4.59 10.59
CA ALA A 343 -10.41 5.01 11.17
C ALA A 343 -11.44 5.42 10.11
N LEU A 344 -11.01 6.12 9.05
CA LEU A 344 -11.86 6.51 7.94
C LEU A 344 -12.29 5.28 7.10
N ASN A 345 -11.39 4.32 6.90
CA ASN A 345 -11.73 3.06 6.25
C ASN A 345 -12.74 2.25 7.10
N LEU A 346 -12.58 2.22 8.42
CA LEU A 346 -13.55 1.63 9.34
C LEU A 346 -14.91 2.32 9.24
N ALA A 347 -14.94 3.65 9.23
CA ALA A 347 -16.19 4.41 9.08
C ALA A 347 -16.89 4.09 7.74
N ALA A 348 -16.13 3.98 6.65
CA ALA A 348 -16.67 3.56 5.37
C ALA A 348 -17.20 2.11 5.40
N GLY A 349 -16.56 1.21 6.15
CA GLY A 349 -17.05 -0.15 6.41
C GLY A 349 -18.36 -0.16 7.17
N CYS A 350 -18.46 0.63 8.24
CA CYS A 350 -19.70 0.79 9.00
C CYS A 350 -20.86 1.35 8.17
N LEU A 351 -20.55 2.22 7.21
CA LEU A 351 -21.51 2.76 6.23
C LEU A 351 -21.78 1.81 5.05
N ARG A 352 -21.18 0.62 5.02
CA ARG A 352 -21.25 -0.38 3.93
C ARG A 352 -20.87 0.23 2.57
N ARG A 353 -19.87 1.13 2.56
CA ARG A 353 -19.37 1.78 1.34
C ARG A 353 -18.02 1.25 0.86
N TYR A 354 -17.24 0.68 1.76
CA TYR A 354 -15.94 0.09 1.46
C TYR A 354 -15.60 -0.99 2.49
N PRO A 355 -15.22 -2.23 2.10
CA PRO A 355 -14.99 -3.32 3.03
C PRO A 355 -13.78 -3.03 3.94
N PHE A 356 -13.93 -3.31 5.24
CA PHE A 356 -12.90 -3.10 6.25
C PHE A 356 -12.18 -4.41 6.61
N GLY A 357 -10.86 -4.39 6.62
CA GLY A 357 -10.03 -5.43 7.24
C GLY A 357 -10.00 -6.80 6.55
N VAL A 358 -10.83 -7.04 5.53
CA VAL A 358 -11.05 -8.35 4.92
C VAL A 358 -9.95 -8.79 3.96
N SER A 359 -9.20 -7.85 3.38
CA SER A 359 -8.19 -8.15 2.37
C SER A 359 -7.05 -7.14 2.36
N CYS A 360 -5.81 -7.64 2.32
CA CYS A 360 -4.63 -6.78 2.08
C CYS A 360 -4.68 -6.03 0.76
N ARG A 361 -5.35 -6.57 -0.26
CA ARG A 361 -5.48 -5.92 -1.57
C ARG A 361 -6.14 -4.56 -1.45
N LEU A 362 -7.24 -4.50 -0.70
CA LEU A 362 -8.03 -3.28 -0.49
C LEU A 362 -7.38 -2.31 0.52
N ALA A 363 -6.40 -2.79 1.29
CA ALA A 363 -5.73 -2.03 2.35
C ALA A 363 -4.34 -1.51 1.93
N GLN A 364 -3.95 -1.58 0.65
CA GLN A 364 -2.60 -1.17 0.22
C GLN A 364 -2.32 0.31 0.50
N ALA A 365 -3.32 1.19 0.42
CA ALA A 365 -3.15 2.60 0.80
C ALA A 365 -2.88 2.80 2.31
N LEU A 366 -3.22 1.84 3.16
CA LEU A 366 -2.97 1.89 4.61
C LEU A 366 -1.56 1.35 4.98
N ALA A 367 -0.96 0.56 4.09
CA ALA A 367 0.32 -0.12 4.31
C ALA A 367 1.45 0.81 4.78
N PRO A 368 1.65 2.01 4.19
CA PRO A 368 2.69 2.93 4.64
C PRO A 368 2.55 3.32 6.11
N GLY A 369 1.34 3.69 6.52
CA GLY A 369 1.04 4.05 7.91
C GLY A 369 1.25 2.88 8.87
N ILE A 370 0.78 1.70 8.51
CA ILE A 370 0.93 0.46 9.29
C ILE A 370 2.41 0.12 9.49
N CYS A 371 3.20 0.10 8.41
CA CYS A 371 4.63 -0.22 8.49
C CYS A 371 5.43 0.81 9.28
N LEU A 372 5.12 2.12 9.15
CA LEU A 372 5.75 3.18 9.93
C LEU A 372 5.46 3.03 11.42
N LEU A 373 4.20 2.81 11.79
CA LEU A 373 3.80 2.60 13.19
C LEU A 373 4.41 1.31 13.75
N ALA A 374 4.37 0.21 12.99
CA ALA A 374 4.96 -1.06 13.43
C ALA A 374 6.47 -0.95 13.63
N GLY A 375 7.19 -0.26 12.74
CA GLY A 375 8.63 0.01 12.89
C GLY A 375 8.96 0.81 14.16
N LEU A 376 8.15 1.84 14.47
CA LEU A 376 8.25 2.59 15.73
C LEU A 376 7.94 1.70 16.94
N GLY A 377 6.94 0.83 16.83
CA GLY A 377 6.58 -0.10 17.90
C GLY A 377 7.68 -1.11 18.20
N ILE A 378 8.30 -1.67 17.16
CA ILE A 378 9.46 -2.57 17.32
C ILE A 378 10.61 -1.82 17.98
N ASP A 379 10.89 -0.58 17.57
CA ASP A 379 11.93 0.24 18.18
C ASP A 379 11.65 0.54 19.67
N ALA A 380 10.42 0.92 19.99
CA ALA A 380 9.99 1.17 21.38
C ALA A 380 10.09 -0.11 22.23
N PHE A 381 9.67 -1.26 21.72
CA PHE A 381 9.81 -2.55 22.39
C PHE A 381 11.27 -2.88 22.68
N LEU A 382 12.13 -2.77 21.66
CA LEU A 382 13.56 -3.04 21.79
C LEU A 382 14.23 -2.09 22.78
N THR A 383 13.83 -0.82 22.81
CA THR A 383 14.39 0.18 23.74
C THR A 383 14.07 -0.15 25.21
N GLY A 384 12.93 -0.82 25.46
CA GLY A 384 12.59 -1.32 26.79
C GLY A 384 13.38 -2.56 27.24
N CYS A 385 14.18 -3.18 26.36
CA CYS A 385 14.98 -4.35 26.68
C CYS A 385 16.38 -3.96 27.20
N LYS A 386 17.01 -4.87 27.99
CA LYS A 386 18.43 -4.71 28.39
C LYS A 386 19.33 -4.61 27.15
N PRO A 387 20.42 -3.79 27.16
CA PRO A 387 21.23 -3.50 25.96
C PRO A 387 21.73 -4.74 25.19
N ALA A 388 22.15 -5.79 25.89
CA ALA A 388 22.59 -7.03 25.25
C ALA A 388 21.43 -7.76 24.54
N LEU A 389 20.26 -7.83 25.16
CA LEU A 389 19.06 -8.44 24.58
C LEU A 389 18.53 -7.60 23.42
N GLN A 390 18.46 -6.28 23.57
CA GLN A 390 18.09 -5.34 22.52
C GLN A 390 18.89 -5.55 21.24
N ARG A 391 20.23 -5.69 21.37
CA ARG A 391 21.10 -5.93 20.21
C ARG A 391 20.82 -7.30 19.58
N ARG A 392 20.71 -8.36 20.39
CA ARG A 392 20.45 -9.73 19.90
C ARG A 392 19.10 -9.83 19.18
N LEU A 393 18.04 -9.28 19.79
CA LEU A 393 16.71 -9.26 19.20
C LEU A 393 16.66 -8.40 17.94
N GLY A 394 17.29 -7.20 17.96
CA GLY A 394 17.33 -6.32 16.79
C GLY A 394 18.03 -6.95 15.58
N ILE A 395 19.17 -7.64 15.82
CA ILE A 395 19.86 -8.39 14.76
C ILE A 395 19.02 -9.59 14.32
N GLY A 396 18.50 -10.38 15.27
CA GLY A 396 17.69 -11.57 14.96
C GLY A 396 16.44 -11.23 14.13
N LEU A 397 15.72 -10.19 14.50
CA LEU A 397 14.57 -9.70 13.72
C LEU A 397 14.99 -9.21 12.33
N GLY A 398 16.10 -8.47 12.24
CA GLY A 398 16.61 -7.99 10.95
C GLY A 398 17.00 -9.14 10.02
N VAL A 399 17.73 -10.13 10.53
CA VAL A 399 18.08 -11.36 9.78
C VAL A 399 16.81 -12.12 9.40
N GLY A 400 15.86 -12.26 10.32
CA GLY A 400 14.57 -12.91 10.05
C GLY A 400 13.82 -12.25 8.90
N LEU A 401 13.80 -10.92 8.83
CA LEU A 401 13.18 -10.19 7.71
C LEU A 401 13.89 -10.41 6.38
N VAL A 402 15.23 -10.47 6.38
CA VAL A 402 16.01 -10.83 5.17
C VAL A 402 15.67 -12.24 4.72
N LEU A 403 15.61 -13.20 5.66
CA LEU A 403 15.24 -14.59 5.35
C LEU A 403 13.81 -14.71 4.83
N VAL A 404 12.86 -13.92 5.34
CA VAL A 404 11.49 -13.83 4.80
C VAL A 404 11.53 -13.38 3.33
N GLY A 405 12.29 -12.33 3.02
CA GLY A 405 12.40 -11.82 1.65
C GLY A 405 13.04 -12.82 0.69
N LEU A 406 14.16 -13.42 1.08
CA LEU A 406 14.86 -14.43 0.28
C LEU A 406 14.02 -15.71 0.15
N GLY A 407 13.40 -16.17 1.25
CA GLY A 407 12.50 -17.33 1.26
C GLY A 407 11.28 -17.11 0.35
N GLY A 408 10.72 -15.89 0.34
CA GLY A 408 9.63 -15.52 -0.57
C GLY A 408 10.06 -15.58 -2.04
N LEU A 409 11.25 -15.06 -2.36
CA LEU A 409 11.82 -15.14 -3.70
C LEU A 409 12.04 -16.60 -4.14
N VAL A 410 12.69 -17.40 -3.28
CA VAL A 410 12.94 -18.82 -3.57
C VAL A 410 11.62 -19.59 -3.74
N ARG A 411 10.63 -19.33 -2.87
CA ARG A 411 9.30 -19.94 -3.01
C ARG A 411 8.68 -19.63 -4.37
N ASP A 412 8.72 -18.35 -4.79
CA ASP A 412 8.14 -17.93 -6.07
C ASP A 412 8.92 -18.53 -7.26
N MET A 413 10.23 -18.82 -7.12
CA MET A 413 11.01 -19.53 -8.14
C MET A 413 10.67 -21.02 -8.22
N ILE A 414 10.41 -21.66 -7.08
CA ILE A 414 10.07 -23.10 -7.02
C ILE A 414 8.61 -23.33 -7.39
N MET A 415 7.73 -22.43 -6.92
CA MET A 415 6.28 -22.48 -7.15
C MET A 415 5.83 -21.17 -7.79
N PRO A 416 6.13 -20.94 -9.08
CA PRO A 416 5.87 -19.67 -9.74
C PRO A 416 4.39 -19.33 -9.87
N TYR A 417 3.50 -20.24 -9.44
CA TYR A 417 2.08 -20.10 -9.67
C TYR A 417 1.27 -20.27 -8.40
N ARG A 418 0.29 -19.40 -8.25
CA ARG A 418 -0.65 -19.43 -7.13
C ARG A 418 -1.55 -20.66 -7.17
N ASP A 419 -1.90 -21.08 -8.40
CA ASP A 419 -2.74 -22.21 -8.69
C ASP A 419 -2.18 -22.97 -9.90
N PRO A 420 -1.80 -24.26 -9.74
CA PRO A 420 -1.33 -25.09 -10.86
C PRO A 420 -2.30 -25.12 -12.05
N VAL A 421 -3.59 -24.92 -11.81
CA VAL A 421 -4.61 -24.89 -12.85
C VAL A 421 -4.34 -23.80 -13.90
N TYR A 422 -3.87 -22.60 -13.49
CA TYR A 422 -3.55 -21.53 -14.45
C TYR A 422 -2.35 -21.85 -15.33
N VAL A 423 -1.37 -22.62 -14.82
CA VAL A 423 -0.24 -23.11 -15.62
C VAL A 423 -0.71 -24.10 -16.66
N TRP A 424 -1.49 -25.07 -16.19
CA TRP A 424 -2.05 -26.10 -17.06
C TRP A 424 -2.90 -25.49 -18.16
N ARG A 425 -3.78 -24.56 -17.82
CA ARG A 425 -4.60 -23.82 -18.81
C ARG A 425 -3.75 -23.13 -19.86
N ARG A 426 -2.69 -22.43 -19.47
CA ARG A 426 -1.81 -21.75 -20.43
C ARG A 426 -1.10 -22.74 -21.36
N GLN A 427 -0.62 -23.85 -20.83
CA GLN A 427 0.03 -24.90 -21.61
C GLN A 427 -0.93 -25.56 -22.57
N THR A 428 -2.09 -26.00 -22.07
CA THR A 428 -3.15 -26.63 -22.88
C THR A 428 -3.65 -25.67 -23.96
N LEU A 429 -3.83 -24.39 -23.65
CA LEU A 429 -4.23 -23.40 -24.62
C LEU A 429 -3.22 -23.26 -25.77
N ALA A 430 -1.92 -23.18 -25.41
CA ALA A 430 -0.84 -23.10 -26.40
C ALA A 430 -0.79 -24.35 -27.30
N GLU A 431 -1.04 -25.54 -26.72
CA GLU A 431 -1.13 -26.78 -27.47
C GLU A 431 -2.35 -26.81 -28.41
N VAL A 432 -3.51 -26.38 -27.90
CA VAL A 432 -4.76 -26.30 -28.71
C VAL A 432 -4.56 -25.37 -29.90
N ILE A 433 -3.92 -24.19 -29.71
CA ILE A 433 -3.61 -23.24 -30.77
C ILE A 433 -2.72 -23.87 -31.83
N GLN A 434 -1.68 -24.60 -31.42
CA GLN A 434 -0.77 -25.27 -32.36
C GLN A 434 -1.49 -26.35 -33.21
N ILE A 435 -2.50 -26.98 -32.63
CA ILE A 435 -3.26 -28.08 -33.30
C ILE A 435 -4.35 -27.49 -34.22
N THR A 436 -5.08 -26.48 -33.77
CA THR A 436 -6.27 -25.97 -34.48
C THR A 436 -5.94 -24.85 -35.48
N GLY A 437 -4.81 -24.15 -35.31
CA GLY A 437 -4.48 -23.01 -36.16
C GLY A 437 -5.55 -21.92 -36.09
N ASP A 438 -6.12 -21.57 -37.24
CA ASP A 438 -7.19 -20.56 -37.36
C ASP A 438 -8.61 -21.14 -37.19
N ASP A 439 -8.74 -22.43 -36.85
CA ASP A 439 -10.05 -23.06 -36.67
C ASP A 439 -10.76 -22.56 -35.38
N LEU A 440 -12.10 -22.56 -35.44
CA LEU A 440 -12.91 -22.13 -34.30
C LEU A 440 -12.77 -23.10 -33.11
N VAL A 441 -12.27 -22.56 -31.99
CA VAL A 441 -12.19 -23.30 -30.73
C VAL A 441 -13.37 -22.92 -29.84
N VAL A 442 -14.22 -23.89 -29.52
CA VAL A 442 -15.37 -23.72 -28.62
C VAL A 442 -14.93 -24.10 -27.20
N ILE A 443 -15.03 -23.20 -26.26
CA ILE A 443 -14.65 -23.40 -24.86
C ILE A 443 -15.90 -23.32 -23.98
N GLU A 444 -16.15 -24.35 -23.20
CA GLU A 444 -17.39 -24.53 -22.44
C GLU A 444 -17.44 -23.67 -21.15
N GLN A 445 -16.30 -23.27 -20.58
CA GLN A 445 -16.27 -22.49 -19.34
C GLN A 445 -15.93 -21.01 -19.60
N TRP A 446 -16.73 -20.13 -19.01
CA TRP A 446 -16.63 -18.68 -19.20
C TRP A 446 -15.24 -18.07 -18.87
N THR A 447 -14.57 -18.53 -17.79
CA THR A 447 -13.22 -18.08 -17.43
C THR A 447 -12.16 -18.47 -18.43
N GLU A 448 -12.31 -19.64 -19.04
CA GLU A 448 -11.41 -20.18 -20.07
C GLU A 448 -11.57 -19.45 -21.40
N SER A 449 -12.79 -19.11 -21.77
CA SER A 449 -13.07 -18.32 -22.98
C SER A 449 -12.47 -16.90 -22.88
N MET A 450 -12.48 -16.29 -21.70
CA MET A 450 -11.87 -14.98 -21.50
C MET A 450 -10.35 -14.99 -21.64
N ASP A 451 -9.70 -16.01 -21.08
CA ASP A 451 -8.24 -16.17 -21.20
C ASP A 451 -7.85 -16.36 -22.68
N CYS A 452 -8.65 -17.10 -23.45
CA CYS A 452 -8.44 -17.27 -24.89
C CYS A 452 -8.57 -15.95 -25.65
N VAL A 453 -9.64 -15.20 -25.44
CA VAL A 453 -9.89 -13.92 -26.12
C VAL A 453 -8.74 -12.94 -25.82
N PHE A 454 -8.24 -12.90 -24.60
CA PHE A 454 -7.13 -11.99 -24.23
C PHE A 454 -5.80 -12.42 -24.84
N LEU A 455 -5.46 -13.72 -24.78
CA LEU A 455 -4.18 -14.23 -25.27
C LEU A 455 -4.07 -14.22 -26.80
N TRP A 456 -5.20 -14.32 -27.51
CA TRP A 456 -5.24 -14.36 -28.97
C TRP A 456 -5.53 -13.00 -29.60
N GLY A 457 -5.98 -12.02 -28.82
CA GLY A 457 -6.33 -10.69 -29.34
C GLY A 457 -7.60 -10.69 -30.22
N LEU A 458 -8.49 -11.67 -30.01
CA LEU A 458 -9.77 -11.82 -30.71
C LEU A 458 -10.82 -10.83 -30.21
#